data_6dd7bbc5e9b85d0b08e1a9df6fa96d07
#
_entry.id   6dd7bbc5e9b85d0b08e1a9df6fa96d07
#
_cell.length_a   1.000
_cell.length_b   1.000
_cell.length_c   1.000
_cell.angle_alpha   90.00
_cell.angle_beta   90.00
_cell.angle_gamma   90.00
#
_symmetry.space_group_name_H-M   'P 1'
#
loop_
_entity.id
_entity.type
_entity.pdbx_description
1 polymer ?
#
loop_
_entity_poly.entity_id
_entity_poly.type
_entity_poly.pdbx_seq_one_letter_code
_entity_poly.pdbx_strand_id
1 'polypeptide(L)'
;MTIRKLLVVLAAFALIVAACGDDDDSSGETTTTAAAETTTTAAPETTTTTAAPETTTTAAAAPEVGSAEFPIQVLFVPSVSAEEIIAGGELLDAALTDATGLEFDVKVGTTYASTIEEMCASPENSIGFIPAQGYVLANDLCGVEIALKSLRFGYDVYWTQFIIPRDSDVTTIEELAGKKWAYPDAASTSGFLVPSGLFTSLGIEVTDSFEAGGHSAVARAIYNKEADFGTTFYSPPVDADRNSLWDGASDPDVPAELIPSCALDAEGEILCGEDYFPRDARRNIREEAPDVIQNVKILAVSDPIPNDGMAFSPAFPA
;
A
#
# COMPACT_ATOMS: atom_id res chain seq x y z
N MET A 1 28.88 -35.61 -35.27
CA MET A 1 27.79 -36.00 -36.19
C MET A 1 26.50 -35.46 -35.57
N THR A 2 25.69 -34.54 -36.00
CA THR A 2 25.60 -33.77 -37.22
C THR A 2 24.74 -32.55 -36.91
N ILE A 3 25.26 -31.40 -37.25
CA ILE A 3 24.56 -30.15 -37.49
C ILE A 3 23.49 -30.41 -38.55
N ARG A 4 22.20 -30.12 -38.26
CA ARG A 4 21.17 -29.71 -39.22
C ARG A 4 19.77 -29.86 -38.62
N LYS A 5 19.19 -28.75 -38.21
CA LYS A 5 17.96 -28.17 -38.75
C LYS A 5 17.67 -26.89 -38.02
N LEU A 6 18.37 -25.88 -38.47
CA LEU A 6 18.03 -24.47 -38.34
C LEU A 6 17.09 -24.14 -39.51
N LEU A 7 16.27 -23.12 -39.33
CA LEU A 7 15.43 -22.47 -40.32
C LEU A 7 14.04 -23.13 -40.56
N VAL A 8 13.07 -22.47 -40.09
CA VAL A 8 11.86 -21.92 -40.73
C VAL A 8 10.87 -21.60 -39.62
N VAL A 9 10.74 -20.37 -39.23
CA VAL A 9 9.54 -19.52 -39.19
C VAL A 9 9.98 -18.11 -38.81
N LEU A 10 10.41 -17.38 -39.82
CA LEU A 10 10.51 -15.94 -39.82
C LEU A 10 9.82 -15.52 -41.11
N ALA A 11 8.53 -15.15 -41.02
CA ALA A 11 7.81 -14.32 -41.99
C ALA A 11 6.34 -14.24 -41.57
N ALA A 12 5.96 -13.12 -41.07
CA ALA A 12 4.66 -12.45 -41.25
C ALA A 12 4.37 -11.54 -40.06
N PHE A 13 4.76 -10.29 -40.19
CA PHE A 13 3.97 -9.11 -39.83
C PHE A 13 4.83 -7.86 -40.04
N ALA A 14 5.02 -7.58 -41.33
CA ALA A 14 5.33 -6.25 -41.79
C ALA A 14 4.30 -5.94 -42.88
N LEU A 15 3.49 -4.93 -42.64
CA LEU A 15 2.78 -4.10 -43.60
C LEU A 15 1.57 -3.47 -42.87
N ILE A 16 1.71 -2.25 -42.47
CA ILE A 16 0.86 -1.11 -42.78
C ILE A 16 1.56 0.13 -42.18
N VAL A 17 2.40 0.72 -43.04
CA VAL A 17 2.78 2.12 -43.00
C VAL A 17 2.51 2.60 -44.43
N ALA A 18 1.62 3.55 -44.57
CA ALA A 18 1.67 4.63 -45.53
C ALA A 18 0.29 5.26 -45.69
N ALA A 19 0.17 6.49 -45.25
CA ALA A 19 -0.29 7.56 -46.10
C ALA A 19 -0.02 8.88 -45.40
N CYS A 20 1.06 9.50 -45.83
CA CYS A 20 1.31 10.93 -45.72
C CYS A 20 0.33 11.67 -46.64
N GLY A 21 0.05 12.91 -46.28
CA GLY A 21 -0.58 13.92 -47.10
C GLY A 21 -0.46 15.25 -46.38
N ASP A 22 0.67 15.96 -46.63
CA ASP A 22 0.83 17.39 -46.49
C ASP A 22 -0.12 18.13 -47.44
N ASP A 23 -0.60 19.30 -47.07
CA ASP A 23 -0.30 20.60 -47.65
C ASP A 23 -1.41 21.63 -47.35
N ASP A 24 -0.94 22.69 -46.70
CA ASP A 24 -1.08 24.11 -46.95
C ASP A 24 -2.41 24.78 -47.39
N ASP A 25 -2.70 25.76 -46.55
CA ASP A 25 -3.00 27.17 -46.87
C ASP A 25 -4.33 27.58 -47.50
N SER A 26 -4.82 28.65 -46.91
CA SER A 26 -5.56 29.77 -47.50
C SER A 26 -6.98 30.01 -47.04
N SER A 27 -7.05 31.04 -46.23
CA SER A 27 -8.07 32.10 -46.11
C SER A 27 -9.26 32.07 -47.11
N GLY A 28 -10.45 32.28 -46.59
CA GLY A 28 -11.64 32.61 -47.36
C GLY A 28 -12.83 32.96 -46.49
N GLU A 29 -12.97 34.23 -46.08
CA GLU A 29 -14.25 34.83 -45.70
C GLU A 29 -15.27 34.66 -46.82
N THR A 30 -16.51 34.33 -46.48
CA THR A 30 -17.64 34.86 -47.20
C THR A 30 -18.93 34.84 -46.37
N THR A 31 -19.38 36.01 -46.13
CA THR A 31 -20.64 36.59 -45.72
C THR A 31 -21.93 35.92 -46.24
N THR A 32 -22.94 35.91 -45.36
CA THR A 32 -24.31 36.40 -45.50
C THR A 32 -25.25 35.63 -46.45
N THR A 33 -26.38 35.15 -45.91
CA THR A 33 -27.67 35.76 -46.31
C THR A 33 -28.80 35.29 -45.38
N ALA A 34 -29.51 36.25 -44.80
CA ALA A 34 -30.79 36.13 -44.12
C ALA A 34 -31.90 35.88 -45.11
N ALA A 35 -32.83 35.00 -44.77
CA ALA A 35 -34.14 34.94 -45.48
C ALA A 35 -35.28 34.88 -44.46
N ALA A 36 -35.98 35.92 -44.42
CA ALA A 36 -37.38 36.28 -44.23
C ALA A 36 -38.32 35.32 -43.46
N GLU A 37 -38.97 35.99 -42.52
CA GLU A 37 -40.11 35.63 -41.71
C GLU A 37 -41.33 35.20 -42.55
N THR A 38 -42.06 34.19 -42.07
CA THR A 38 -43.46 34.03 -42.40
C THR A 38 -44.27 33.85 -41.13
N THR A 39 -44.92 34.92 -40.71
CA THR A 39 -45.91 34.93 -39.64
C THR A 39 -47.18 34.22 -40.08
N THR A 40 -47.53 33.14 -39.38
CA THR A 40 -48.88 32.58 -39.46
C THR A 40 -49.53 32.67 -38.08
N THR A 41 -50.52 33.53 -37.99
CA THR A 41 -51.39 33.71 -36.82
C THR A 41 -52.37 32.55 -36.77
N ALA A 42 -52.32 31.73 -35.71
CA ALA A 42 -53.37 30.74 -35.38
C ALA A 42 -54.02 31.14 -34.05
N ALA A 43 -55.35 31.02 -34.03
CA ALA A 43 -56.22 31.38 -32.93
C ALA A 43 -56.03 30.56 -31.66
N PRO A 44 -56.41 31.05 -30.47
CA PRO A 44 -56.23 30.31 -29.22
C PRO A 44 -57.30 29.23 -29.06
N GLU A 45 -56.89 27.97 -29.05
CA GLU A 45 -57.71 26.88 -28.52
C GLU A 45 -57.48 26.77 -27.01
N THR A 46 -58.54 26.99 -26.25
CA THR A 46 -58.56 26.81 -24.79
C THR A 46 -58.66 25.31 -24.51
N THR A 47 -57.54 24.62 -24.32
CA THR A 47 -57.50 23.28 -23.78
C THR A 47 -57.39 23.35 -22.25
N THR A 48 -58.46 23.01 -21.57
CA THR A 48 -58.50 22.79 -20.14
C THR A 48 -57.70 21.52 -19.82
N THR A 49 -56.42 21.66 -19.50
CA THR A 49 -55.62 20.54 -19.04
C THR A 49 -55.94 20.32 -17.57
N THR A 50 -56.66 19.27 -17.26
CA THR A 50 -56.82 18.73 -15.92
C THR A 50 -55.43 18.23 -15.47
N ALA A 51 -54.80 18.91 -14.52
CA ALA A 51 -53.54 18.48 -13.91
C ALA A 51 -53.77 17.10 -13.26
N ALA A 52 -53.02 16.11 -13.73
CA ALA A 52 -52.89 14.83 -13.00
C ALA A 52 -52.26 15.07 -11.63
N PRO A 53 -52.62 14.32 -10.60
CA PRO A 53 -52.03 14.46 -9.30
C PRO A 53 -50.51 14.18 -9.40
N GLU A 54 -49.71 15.15 -9.01
CA GLU A 54 -48.26 14.95 -8.85
C GLU A 54 -48.04 13.89 -7.79
N THR A 55 -47.58 12.72 -8.21
CA THR A 55 -47.10 11.72 -7.31
C THR A 55 -45.73 12.21 -6.83
N THR A 56 -45.70 12.87 -5.69
CA THR A 56 -44.44 13.15 -4.97
C THR A 56 -43.82 11.82 -4.57
N THR A 57 -42.95 11.28 -5.40
CA THR A 57 -42.03 10.21 -5.00
C THR A 57 -41.08 10.83 -4.01
N THR A 58 -41.30 10.64 -2.70
CA THR A 58 -40.33 10.95 -1.67
C THR A 58 -39.13 10.03 -1.96
N ALA A 59 -38.03 10.60 -2.47
CA ALA A 59 -36.77 9.88 -2.54
C ALA A 59 -36.45 9.36 -1.14
N ALA A 60 -36.19 8.06 -1.00
CA ALA A 60 -35.70 7.50 0.26
C ALA A 60 -34.44 8.31 0.67
N ALA A 61 -34.38 8.69 1.92
CA ALA A 61 -33.19 9.34 2.46
C ALA A 61 -31.98 8.40 2.22
N ALA A 62 -30.84 8.97 1.84
CA ALA A 62 -29.61 8.18 1.75
C ALA A 62 -29.30 7.53 3.10
N PRO A 63 -28.79 6.29 3.13
CA PRO A 63 -28.45 5.65 4.39
C PRO A 63 -27.41 6.48 5.14
N GLU A 64 -27.52 6.50 6.46
CA GLU A 64 -26.63 7.25 7.34
C GLU A 64 -25.29 6.52 7.44
N VAL A 65 -24.17 7.26 7.39
CA VAL A 65 -22.83 6.71 7.56
C VAL A 65 -22.71 6.05 8.94
N GLY A 66 -22.15 4.85 8.98
CA GLY A 66 -22.06 4.03 10.18
C GLY A 66 -23.32 3.26 10.50
N SER A 67 -24.33 3.22 9.60
CA SER A 67 -25.44 2.29 9.68
C SER A 67 -25.10 0.93 9.07
N ALA A 68 -25.87 -0.11 9.36
CA ALA A 68 -25.72 -1.44 8.77
C ALA A 68 -25.83 -1.45 7.24
N GLU A 69 -26.55 -0.48 6.66
CA GLU A 69 -26.68 -0.33 5.21
C GLU A 69 -25.54 0.48 4.59
N PHE A 70 -24.82 1.28 5.38
CA PHE A 70 -23.70 2.11 4.93
C PHE A 70 -22.62 2.18 6.04
N PRO A 71 -21.90 1.07 6.30
CA PRO A 71 -20.88 0.99 7.34
C PRO A 71 -19.67 1.86 7.02
N ILE A 72 -18.92 2.22 8.06
CA ILE A 72 -17.63 2.87 7.92
C ILE A 72 -16.60 1.82 7.49
N GLN A 73 -15.99 2.00 6.32
CA GLN A 73 -14.94 1.13 5.82
C GLN A 73 -13.62 1.45 6.52
N VAL A 74 -13.01 0.47 7.17
CA VAL A 74 -11.69 0.57 7.78
C VAL A 74 -10.68 -0.10 6.85
N LEU A 75 -9.91 0.69 6.12
CA LEU A 75 -9.05 0.24 5.05
C LEU A 75 -7.60 0.07 5.54
N PHE A 76 -7.01 -1.07 5.21
CA PHE A 76 -5.61 -1.38 5.49
C PHE A 76 -4.84 -1.67 4.21
N VAL A 77 -3.59 -1.22 4.15
CA VAL A 77 -2.64 -1.64 3.11
C VAL A 77 -2.18 -3.09 3.38
N PRO A 78 -1.89 -3.90 2.34
CA PRO A 78 -1.46 -5.29 2.51
C PRO A 78 0.02 -5.38 2.94
N SER A 79 0.32 -4.85 4.13
CA SER A 79 1.69 -4.83 4.65
C SER A 79 2.19 -6.20 5.11
N VAL A 80 1.29 -7.04 5.60
CA VAL A 80 1.52 -8.43 6.03
C VAL A 80 0.44 -9.33 5.42
N SER A 81 0.28 -10.57 5.90
CA SER A 81 -0.79 -11.45 5.37
C SER A 81 -2.18 -10.86 5.62
N ALA A 82 -3.09 -11.05 4.68
CA ALA A 82 -4.46 -10.53 4.81
C ALA A 82 -5.17 -11.13 6.02
N GLU A 83 -4.92 -12.40 6.35
CA GLU A 83 -5.49 -13.09 7.50
C GLU A 83 -5.07 -12.43 8.83
N GLU A 84 -3.80 -12.04 8.95
CA GLU A 84 -3.28 -11.36 10.15
C GLU A 84 -3.91 -9.96 10.30
N ILE A 85 -4.04 -9.21 9.19
CA ILE A 85 -4.66 -7.89 9.20
C ILE A 85 -6.15 -7.99 9.53
N ILE A 86 -6.88 -8.92 8.92
CA ILE A 86 -8.31 -9.12 9.17
C ILE A 86 -8.55 -9.50 10.63
N ALA A 87 -7.80 -10.47 11.17
CA ALA A 87 -7.95 -10.88 12.57
C ALA A 87 -7.72 -9.72 13.56
N GLY A 88 -6.72 -8.86 13.30
CA GLY A 88 -6.50 -7.64 14.07
C GLY A 88 -7.59 -6.60 13.87
N GLY A 89 -8.08 -6.48 12.63
CA GLY A 89 -9.15 -5.57 12.23
C GLY A 89 -10.50 -5.92 12.85
N GLU A 90 -10.86 -7.19 12.97
CA GLU A 90 -12.10 -7.65 13.65
C GLU A 90 -12.11 -7.25 15.13
N LEU A 91 -10.97 -7.28 15.80
CA LEU A 91 -10.85 -6.79 17.18
C LEU A 91 -11.05 -5.27 17.27
N LEU A 92 -10.51 -4.53 16.30
CA LEU A 92 -10.68 -3.08 16.21
C LEU A 92 -12.13 -2.72 15.91
N ASP A 93 -12.77 -3.41 14.95
CA ASP A 93 -14.18 -3.26 14.59
C ASP A 93 -15.07 -3.43 15.83
N ALA A 94 -14.96 -4.54 16.53
CA ALA A 94 -15.74 -4.80 17.75
C ALA A 94 -15.54 -3.69 18.80
N ALA A 95 -14.30 -3.22 19.00
CA ALA A 95 -14.01 -2.17 19.95
C ALA A 95 -14.59 -0.81 19.53
N LEU A 96 -14.56 -0.48 18.25
CA LEU A 96 -15.12 0.76 17.70
C LEU A 96 -16.65 0.72 17.75
N THR A 97 -17.28 -0.38 17.36
CA THR A 97 -18.73 -0.58 17.42
C THR A 97 -19.25 -0.46 18.87
N ASP A 98 -18.57 -1.10 19.83
CA ASP A 98 -18.91 -0.99 21.26
C ASP A 98 -18.81 0.46 21.78
N ALA A 99 -17.79 1.19 21.34
CA ALA A 99 -17.53 2.54 21.80
C ALA A 99 -18.45 3.60 21.18
N THR A 100 -18.88 3.40 19.94
CA THR A 100 -19.58 4.42 19.13
C THR A 100 -21.03 4.07 18.83
N GLY A 101 -21.37 2.79 18.79
CA GLY A 101 -22.66 2.28 18.30
C GLY A 101 -22.81 2.35 16.79
N LEU A 102 -21.72 2.61 16.05
CA LEU A 102 -21.69 2.61 14.58
C LEU A 102 -21.19 1.27 14.05
N GLU A 103 -21.58 0.95 12.83
CA GLU A 103 -21.14 -0.25 12.13
C GLU A 103 -19.86 0.02 11.31
N PHE A 104 -18.93 -0.90 11.39
CA PHE A 104 -17.65 -0.84 10.66
C PHE A 104 -17.49 -2.05 9.74
N ASP A 105 -16.67 -1.94 8.71
CA ASP A 105 -16.33 -3.01 7.76
C ASP A 105 -14.84 -2.95 7.44
N VAL A 106 -14.09 -3.92 7.95
CA VAL A 106 -12.63 -3.98 7.78
C VAL A 106 -12.27 -4.58 6.43
N LYS A 107 -11.47 -3.85 5.66
CA LYS A 107 -11.00 -4.26 4.34
C LYS A 107 -9.49 -4.16 4.22
N VAL A 108 -8.91 -5.11 3.50
CA VAL A 108 -7.49 -5.10 3.11
C VAL A 108 -7.40 -4.93 1.61
N GLY A 109 -6.69 -3.91 1.15
CA GLY A 109 -6.44 -3.72 -0.28
C GLY A 109 -5.57 -4.83 -0.87
N THR A 110 -5.64 -5.02 -2.17
CA THR A 110 -4.76 -5.96 -2.89
C THR A 110 -3.35 -5.39 -3.12
N THR A 111 -3.24 -4.07 -3.14
CA THR A 111 -1.99 -3.30 -3.21
C THR A 111 -2.13 -2.04 -2.35
N TYR A 112 -1.04 -1.36 -2.08
CA TYR A 112 -1.08 -0.05 -1.41
C TYR A 112 -1.85 0.97 -2.25
N ALA A 113 -1.65 0.96 -3.57
CA ALA A 113 -2.37 1.84 -4.50
C ALA A 113 -3.88 1.61 -4.47
N SER A 114 -4.35 0.35 -4.50
CA SER A 114 -5.78 0.04 -4.45
C SER A 114 -6.45 0.48 -3.15
N THR A 115 -5.73 0.44 -2.02
CA THR A 115 -6.24 0.98 -0.74
C THR A 115 -6.45 2.50 -0.82
N ILE A 116 -5.49 3.23 -1.41
CA ILE A 116 -5.58 4.67 -1.60
C ILE A 116 -6.72 5.03 -2.56
N GLU A 117 -6.84 4.30 -3.67
CA GLU A 117 -7.93 4.48 -4.65
C GLU A 117 -9.30 4.28 -4.02
N GLU A 118 -9.47 3.25 -3.17
CA GLU A 118 -10.73 2.99 -2.44
C GLU A 118 -11.06 4.13 -1.47
N MET A 119 -10.07 4.66 -0.73
CA MET A 119 -10.26 5.84 0.12
C MET A 119 -10.76 7.04 -0.69
N CYS A 120 -10.17 7.28 -1.86
CA CYS A 120 -10.59 8.37 -2.73
C CYS A 120 -11.96 8.16 -3.37
N ALA A 121 -12.34 6.90 -3.62
CA ALA A 121 -13.63 6.53 -4.21
C ALA A 121 -14.78 6.54 -3.19
N SER A 122 -14.46 6.35 -1.90
CA SER A 122 -15.43 6.25 -0.80
C SER A 122 -15.20 7.33 0.27
N PRO A 123 -15.15 8.64 -0.12
CA PRO A 123 -14.68 9.71 0.76
C PRO A 123 -15.59 9.99 1.96
N GLU A 124 -16.87 9.62 1.89
CA GLU A 124 -17.85 9.90 2.92
C GLU A 124 -17.88 8.84 4.03
N ASN A 125 -17.42 7.62 3.76
CA ASN A 125 -17.52 6.52 4.72
C ASN A 125 -16.25 5.65 4.82
N SER A 126 -15.08 6.16 4.45
CA SER A 126 -13.83 5.41 4.60
C SER A 126 -12.83 6.11 5.52
N ILE A 127 -12.16 5.31 6.33
CA ILE A 127 -10.95 5.68 7.07
C ILE A 127 -9.86 4.68 6.70
N GLY A 128 -8.62 5.12 6.60
CA GLY A 128 -7.51 4.25 6.17
C GLY A 128 -6.33 4.32 7.13
N PHE A 129 -5.74 3.17 7.43
CA PHE A 129 -4.46 3.08 8.10
C PHE A 129 -3.38 2.96 7.03
N ILE A 130 -2.71 4.08 6.73
CA ILE A 130 -1.76 4.19 5.63
C ILE A 130 -0.40 4.72 6.11
N PRO A 131 0.70 4.24 5.50
CA PRO A 131 2.05 4.74 5.81
C PRO A 131 2.26 6.15 5.23
N ALA A 132 3.34 6.82 5.64
CA ALA A 132 3.62 8.21 5.26
C ALA A 132 3.63 8.43 3.73
N GLN A 133 4.21 7.52 2.95
CA GLN A 133 4.17 7.57 1.48
C GLN A 133 2.73 7.49 0.96
N GLY A 134 1.94 6.55 1.50
CA GLY A 134 0.52 6.39 1.14
C GLY A 134 -0.28 7.65 1.44
N TYR A 135 0.00 8.33 2.56
CA TYR A 135 -0.62 9.60 2.90
C TYR A 135 -0.29 10.70 1.89
N VAL A 136 0.98 10.85 1.51
CA VAL A 136 1.37 11.86 0.52
C VAL A 136 0.62 11.64 -0.79
N LEU A 137 0.53 10.39 -1.25
CA LEU A 137 -0.21 10.04 -2.48
C LEU A 137 -1.71 10.31 -2.33
N ALA A 138 -2.35 9.88 -1.24
CA ALA A 138 -3.78 10.09 -1.00
C ALA A 138 -4.14 11.57 -0.85
N ASN A 139 -3.28 12.36 -0.19
CA ASN A 139 -3.46 13.80 -0.07
C ASN A 139 -3.39 14.51 -1.43
N ASP A 140 -2.40 14.15 -2.26
CA ASP A 140 -2.25 14.74 -3.60
C ASP A 140 -3.42 14.34 -4.54
N LEU A 141 -3.87 13.09 -4.45
CA LEU A 141 -4.95 12.56 -5.31
C LEU A 141 -6.34 13.09 -4.93
N CYS A 142 -6.68 13.13 -3.65
CA CYS A 142 -8.06 13.42 -3.21
C CYS A 142 -8.16 14.19 -1.90
N GLY A 143 -7.08 14.81 -1.43
CA GLY A 143 -7.12 15.73 -0.29
C GLY A 143 -7.30 15.04 1.08
N VAL A 144 -6.97 13.76 1.20
CA VAL A 144 -7.04 13.01 2.47
C VAL A 144 -6.17 13.67 3.53
N GLU A 145 -6.67 13.72 4.77
CA GLU A 145 -5.98 14.26 5.93
C GLU A 145 -5.71 13.17 6.98
N ILE A 146 -4.70 13.39 7.85
CA ILE A 146 -4.41 12.47 8.98
C ILE A 146 -5.00 13.03 10.26
N ALA A 147 -5.81 12.22 10.95
CA ALA A 147 -6.35 12.54 12.26
C ALA A 147 -5.46 12.07 13.41
N LEU A 148 -4.95 10.85 13.32
CA LEU A 148 -4.21 10.18 14.39
C LEU A 148 -2.98 9.50 13.82
N LYS A 149 -1.98 9.31 14.67
CA LYS A 149 -0.77 8.52 14.38
C LYS A 149 -0.75 7.30 15.31
N SER A 150 -0.42 6.14 14.78
CA SER A 150 -0.35 4.90 15.55
C SER A 150 0.81 4.95 16.58
N LEU A 151 0.55 4.44 17.78
CA LEU A 151 1.59 4.10 18.74
C LEU A 151 1.76 2.58 18.74
N ARG A 152 3.00 2.11 18.50
CA ARG A 152 3.35 0.69 18.49
C ARG A 152 4.52 0.44 19.43
N PHE A 153 4.36 -0.45 20.40
CA PHE A 153 5.40 -0.79 21.37
C PHE A 153 5.99 0.44 22.11
N GLY A 154 5.15 1.45 22.37
CA GLY A 154 5.54 2.70 23.03
C GLY A 154 6.17 3.74 22.11
N TYR A 155 6.36 3.45 20.82
CA TYR A 155 6.93 4.38 19.85
C TYR A 155 5.86 4.95 18.91
N ASP A 156 6.02 6.22 18.56
CA ASP A 156 5.27 6.91 17.52
C ASP A 156 6.00 6.92 16.17
N VAL A 157 7.11 6.17 16.11
CA VAL A 157 7.98 5.97 14.95
C VAL A 157 8.32 4.49 14.77
N TYR A 158 8.77 4.13 13.59
CA TYR A 158 9.36 2.85 13.22
C TYR A 158 10.51 3.10 12.25
N TRP A 159 11.14 2.08 11.72
CA TRP A 159 12.31 2.21 10.86
C TRP A 159 12.22 1.30 9.64
N THR A 160 12.97 1.61 8.59
CA THR A 160 13.35 0.61 7.59
C THR A 160 14.42 -0.29 8.20
N GLN A 161 14.32 -1.59 7.97
CA GLN A 161 15.45 -2.50 8.13
C GLN A 161 15.92 -3.03 6.80
N PHE A 162 17.22 -3.20 6.67
CA PHE A 162 17.88 -3.91 5.57
C PHE A 162 18.19 -5.31 6.06
N ILE A 163 17.57 -6.33 5.47
CA ILE A 163 17.77 -7.73 5.83
C ILE A 163 18.54 -8.47 4.74
N ILE A 164 19.43 -9.35 5.18
CA ILE A 164 20.26 -10.18 4.29
C ILE A 164 20.33 -11.61 4.84
N PRO A 165 20.69 -12.63 4.00
CA PRO A 165 21.01 -13.96 4.52
C PRO A 165 22.11 -13.87 5.58
N ARG A 166 21.97 -14.63 6.67
CA ARG A 166 22.93 -14.55 7.80
C ARG A 166 24.35 -14.98 7.42
N ASP A 167 24.47 -15.84 6.43
CA ASP A 167 25.75 -16.30 5.86
C ASP A 167 26.31 -15.35 4.78
N SER A 168 25.68 -14.19 4.55
CA SER A 168 26.19 -13.16 3.65
C SER A 168 27.43 -12.47 4.25
N ASP A 169 28.42 -12.21 3.39
CA ASP A 169 29.65 -11.46 3.73
C ASP A 169 29.43 -9.92 3.75
N VAL A 170 28.24 -9.44 3.37
CA VAL A 170 27.89 -8.02 3.38
C VAL A 170 27.86 -7.49 4.81
N THR A 171 28.51 -6.35 5.02
CA THR A 171 28.67 -5.72 6.33
C THR A 171 28.24 -4.27 6.38
N THR A 172 28.07 -3.60 5.20
CA THR A 172 27.63 -2.21 5.10
C THR A 172 26.57 -2.04 4.03
N ILE A 173 25.83 -0.93 4.07
CA ILE A 173 24.79 -0.60 3.06
C ILE A 173 25.44 -0.36 1.69
N GLU A 174 26.64 0.23 1.63
CA GLU A 174 27.34 0.52 0.37
C GLU A 174 27.67 -0.77 -0.41
N GLU A 175 27.89 -1.88 0.28
CA GLU A 175 28.17 -3.18 -0.33
C GLU A 175 26.94 -3.83 -0.98
N LEU A 176 25.75 -3.20 -0.84
CA LEU A 176 24.52 -3.60 -1.56
C LEU A 176 24.51 -3.15 -3.02
N ALA A 177 25.48 -2.32 -3.44
CA ALA A 177 25.61 -1.91 -4.84
C ALA A 177 25.72 -3.12 -5.76
N GLY A 178 24.91 -3.14 -6.82
CA GLY A 178 24.86 -4.22 -7.82
C GLY A 178 24.24 -5.53 -7.33
N LYS A 179 23.70 -5.58 -6.12
CA LYS A 179 23.02 -6.77 -5.56
C LYS A 179 21.53 -6.75 -5.87
N LYS A 180 20.91 -7.92 -5.84
CA LYS A 180 19.47 -8.11 -6.11
C LYS A 180 18.64 -7.73 -4.89
N TRP A 181 17.69 -6.81 -5.07
CA TRP A 181 16.85 -6.24 -4.04
C TRP A 181 15.40 -6.76 -4.11
N ALA A 182 14.86 -7.22 -2.97
CA ALA A 182 13.44 -7.49 -2.78
C ALA A 182 12.80 -6.38 -1.93
N TYR A 183 11.67 -5.81 -2.39
CA TYR A 183 10.90 -4.80 -1.65
C TYR A 183 9.41 -5.16 -1.63
N PRO A 184 8.62 -4.68 -0.64
CA PRO A 184 7.24 -5.14 -0.46
C PRO A 184 6.26 -4.60 -1.50
N ASP A 185 6.31 -3.29 -1.77
CA ASP A 185 5.42 -2.54 -2.66
C ASP A 185 6.05 -1.16 -2.93
N ALA A 186 5.91 -0.63 -4.12
CA ALA A 186 6.51 0.66 -4.50
C ALA A 186 5.93 1.87 -3.73
N ALA A 187 4.74 1.75 -3.15
CA ALA A 187 4.14 2.77 -2.28
C ALA A 187 4.44 2.55 -0.79
N SER A 188 5.26 1.56 -0.44
CA SER A 188 5.71 1.34 0.94
C SER A 188 6.76 2.35 1.38
N THR A 189 6.52 3.05 2.49
CA THR A 189 7.47 4.02 3.04
C THR A 189 8.78 3.35 3.46
N SER A 190 8.72 2.33 4.35
CA SER A 190 9.90 1.66 4.88
C SER A 190 10.50 0.63 3.94
N GLY A 191 9.67 0.06 3.06
CA GLY A 191 10.14 -0.99 2.15
C GLY A 191 10.70 -0.46 0.83
N PHE A 192 10.33 0.74 0.39
CA PHE A 192 10.74 1.26 -0.92
C PHE A 192 11.20 2.71 -0.90
N LEU A 193 10.37 3.66 -0.41
CA LEU A 193 10.68 5.08 -0.50
C LEU A 193 11.97 5.46 0.26
N VAL A 194 12.04 5.11 1.54
CA VAL A 194 13.21 5.43 2.40
C VAL A 194 14.47 4.74 1.90
N PRO A 195 14.47 3.43 1.58
CA PRO A 195 15.64 2.79 0.97
C PRO A 195 16.07 3.43 -0.34
N SER A 196 15.14 3.75 -1.24
CA SER A 196 15.44 4.39 -2.53
C SER A 196 16.09 5.76 -2.34
N GLY A 197 15.58 6.56 -1.39
CA GLY A 197 16.17 7.84 -1.01
C GLY A 197 17.59 7.68 -0.46
N LEU A 198 17.81 6.69 0.40
CA LEU A 198 19.12 6.38 0.96
C LEU A 198 20.10 5.92 -0.13
N PHE A 199 19.69 5.00 -1.01
CA PHE A 199 20.52 4.56 -2.15
C PHE A 199 20.92 5.73 -3.03
N THR A 200 19.97 6.61 -3.36
CA THR A 200 20.26 7.82 -4.13
C THR A 200 21.29 8.72 -3.42
N SER A 201 21.13 8.93 -2.12
CA SER A 201 22.03 9.80 -1.34
C SER A 201 23.46 9.24 -1.21
N LEU A 202 23.61 7.92 -1.18
CA LEU A 202 24.88 7.21 -1.10
C LEU A 202 25.48 6.87 -2.47
N GLY A 203 24.78 7.16 -3.57
CA GLY A 203 25.20 6.79 -4.92
C GLY A 203 25.22 5.27 -5.16
N ILE A 204 24.36 4.52 -4.48
CA ILE A 204 24.23 3.08 -4.63
C ILE A 204 23.29 2.81 -5.82
N GLU A 205 23.81 2.13 -6.83
CA GLU A 205 23.01 1.66 -7.95
C GLU A 205 22.49 0.24 -7.68
N VAL A 206 21.17 0.11 -7.60
CA VAL A 206 20.48 -1.18 -7.58
C VAL A 206 20.12 -1.56 -9.00
N THR A 207 20.71 -2.63 -9.50
CA THR A 207 20.61 -3.02 -10.93
C THR A 207 19.56 -4.12 -11.18
N ASP A 208 19.16 -4.84 -10.14
CA ASP A 208 18.14 -5.89 -10.20
C ASP A 208 17.25 -5.79 -8.94
N SER A 209 15.93 -5.73 -9.13
CA SER A 209 14.98 -5.65 -8.04
C SER A 209 13.63 -6.21 -8.43
N PHE A 210 12.86 -6.64 -7.44
CA PHE A 210 11.47 -7.05 -7.65
C PHE A 210 10.58 -6.72 -6.46
N GLU A 211 9.31 -6.50 -6.77
CA GLU A 211 8.25 -6.34 -5.80
C GLU A 211 7.78 -7.72 -5.32
N ALA A 212 7.85 -7.95 -4.01
CA ALA A 212 7.52 -9.23 -3.41
C ALA A 212 6.04 -9.36 -3.01
N GLY A 213 5.29 -8.24 -2.93
CA GLY A 213 3.87 -8.21 -2.60
C GLY A 213 3.56 -8.12 -1.09
N GLY A 214 4.54 -7.68 -0.27
CA GLY A 214 4.36 -7.44 1.16
C GLY A 214 5.64 -7.71 1.96
N HIS A 215 5.70 -7.19 3.20
CA HIS A 215 6.90 -7.31 4.03
C HIS A 215 7.21 -8.77 4.43
N SER A 216 6.19 -9.59 4.66
CA SER A 216 6.35 -11.04 4.92
C SER A 216 6.98 -11.75 3.71
N ALA A 217 6.56 -11.38 2.50
CA ALA A 217 7.10 -11.95 1.27
C ALA A 217 8.56 -11.55 1.03
N VAL A 218 8.96 -10.32 1.41
CA VAL A 218 10.38 -9.91 1.39
C VAL A 218 11.20 -10.78 2.36
N ALA A 219 10.76 -10.94 3.60
CA ALA A 219 11.46 -11.79 4.58
C ALA A 219 11.61 -13.24 4.07
N ARG A 220 10.56 -13.77 3.44
CA ARG A 220 10.59 -15.10 2.78
C ARG A 220 11.58 -15.17 1.64
N ALA A 221 11.62 -14.14 0.77
CA ALA A 221 12.55 -14.08 -0.36
C ALA A 221 14.03 -14.11 0.11
N ILE A 222 14.34 -13.41 1.22
CA ILE A 222 15.69 -13.44 1.80
C ILE A 222 15.98 -14.79 2.46
N TYR A 223 15.03 -15.36 3.21
CA TYR A 223 15.15 -16.68 3.81
C TYR A 223 15.43 -17.76 2.75
N ASN A 224 14.72 -17.71 1.63
CA ASN A 224 14.88 -18.61 0.49
C ASN A 224 16.07 -18.28 -0.42
N LYS A 225 16.81 -17.18 -0.15
CA LYS A 225 17.92 -16.70 -0.99
C LYS A 225 17.52 -16.38 -2.44
N GLU A 226 16.30 -15.88 -2.62
CA GLU A 226 15.78 -15.41 -3.93
C GLU A 226 16.27 -14.01 -4.28
N ALA A 227 16.72 -13.26 -3.27
CA ALA A 227 17.40 -11.97 -3.40
C ALA A 227 18.60 -11.92 -2.46
N ASP A 228 19.54 -11.01 -2.74
CA ASP A 228 20.73 -10.79 -1.92
C ASP A 228 20.41 -9.98 -0.66
N PHE A 229 19.44 -9.08 -0.77
CA PHE A 229 18.95 -8.28 0.36
C PHE A 229 17.49 -7.87 0.15
N GLY A 230 16.86 -7.50 1.26
CA GLY A 230 15.49 -6.99 1.27
C GLY A 230 15.33 -5.81 2.20
N THR A 231 14.29 -5.02 1.97
CA THR A 231 13.93 -3.89 2.84
C THR A 231 12.52 -4.07 3.37
N THR A 232 12.36 -3.92 4.68
CA THR A 232 11.10 -4.13 5.37
C THR A 232 10.94 -3.15 6.53
N PHE A 233 9.84 -3.23 7.27
CA PHE A 233 9.68 -2.46 8.50
C PHE A 233 10.50 -3.09 9.65
N TYR A 234 11.01 -2.23 10.53
CA TYR A 234 11.58 -2.59 11.81
C TYR A 234 10.78 -1.94 12.95
N SER A 235 10.38 -2.78 13.89
CA SER A 235 9.90 -2.37 15.21
C SER A 235 10.87 -2.94 16.25
N PRO A 236 11.22 -2.20 17.28
CA PRO A 236 12.14 -2.68 18.30
C PRO A 236 11.66 -3.97 18.97
N PRO A 237 12.58 -4.86 19.35
CA PRO A 237 12.26 -6.02 20.16
C PRO A 237 11.72 -5.59 21.53
N VAL A 238 10.94 -6.44 22.16
CA VAL A 238 10.35 -6.17 23.47
C VAL A 238 10.59 -7.35 24.43
N ASP A 239 10.48 -7.06 25.73
CA ASP A 239 10.37 -8.07 26.78
C ASP A 239 8.91 -8.59 26.93
N ALA A 240 8.66 -9.51 27.84
CA ALA A 240 7.33 -10.06 28.13
C ALA A 240 6.33 -9.00 28.63
N ASP A 241 6.84 -7.94 29.27
CA ASP A 241 6.04 -6.80 29.74
C ASP A 241 5.82 -5.75 28.62
N ARG A 242 6.30 -6.02 27.39
CA ARG A 242 6.25 -5.15 26.20
C ARG A 242 7.08 -3.87 26.29
N ASN A 243 8.09 -3.84 27.17
CA ASN A 243 9.06 -2.74 27.16
C ASN A 243 10.07 -2.95 26.02
N SER A 244 10.50 -1.85 25.39
CA SER A 244 11.53 -1.94 24.34
C SER A 244 12.88 -2.37 24.93
N LEU A 245 13.54 -3.29 24.22
CA LEU A 245 14.89 -3.77 24.52
C LEU A 245 15.96 -3.10 23.66
N TRP A 246 15.59 -2.22 22.74
CA TRP A 246 16.52 -1.49 21.88
C TRP A 246 16.57 -0.01 22.25
N ASP A 247 17.76 0.56 22.31
CA ASP A 247 18.03 1.94 22.74
C ASP A 247 18.05 2.95 21.58
N GLY A 248 17.82 2.49 20.35
CA GLY A 248 17.86 3.34 19.15
C GLY A 248 19.26 3.56 18.57
N ALA A 249 20.32 3.00 19.17
CA ALA A 249 21.70 3.22 18.75
C ALA A 249 22.55 1.94 18.68
N SER A 250 22.19 0.92 19.46
CA SER A 250 22.88 -0.39 19.46
C SER A 250 22.55 -1.18 18.17
N ASP A 251 23.26 -2.31 17.98
CA ASP A 251 22.97 -3.24 16.89
C ASP A 251 21.48 -3.60 16.90
N PRO A 252 20.75 -3.39 15.79
CA PRO A 252 19.33 -3.68 15.72
C PRO A 252 19.00 -5.18 15.60
N ASP A 253 19.97 -6.03 15.29
CA ASP A 253 19.73 -7.47 15.19
C ASP A 253 19.65 -8.12 16.59
N VAL A 254 19.13 -9.34 16.61
CA VAL A 254 19.11 -10.17 17.82
C VAL A 254 20.56 -10.38 18.32
N PRO A 255 20.85 -10.18 19.60
CA PRO A 255 22.19 -10.43 20.16
C PRO A 255 22.70 -11.83 19.78
N ALA A 256 23.95 -11.89 19.34
CA ALA A 256 24.53 -13.10 18.75
C ALA A 256 24.42 -14.34 19.66
N GLU A 257 24.52 -14.15 20.97
CA GLU A 257 24.40 -15.19 21.98
C GLU A 257 22.97 -15.73 22.12
N LEU A 258 21.95 -14.95 21.75
CA LEU A 258 20.56 -15.37 21.82
C LEU A 258 20.08 -16.09 20.56
N ILE A 259 20.70 -15.83 19.40
CA ILE A 259 20.27 -16.39 18.09
C ILE A 259 20.08 -17.91 18.12
N PRO A 260 20.98 -18.72 18.69
CA PRO A 260 20.81 -20.18 18.72
C PRO A 260 19.60 -20.66 19.52
N SER A 261 19.11 -19.83 20.45
CA SER A 261 17.98 -20.16 21.33
C SER A 261 16.63 -19.70 20.78
N CYS A 262 16.62 -18.93 19.68
CA CYS A 262 15.36 -18.44 19.09
C CYS A 262 14.51 -19.62 18.62
N ALA A 263 13.27 -19.67 19.13
CA ALA A 263 12.29 -20.70 18.77
C ALA A 263 10.87 -20.15 18.98
N LEU A 264 9.86 -20.87 18.49
CA LEU A 264 8.49 -20.56 18.82
C LEU A 264 8.19 -20.94 20.28
N ASP A 265 7.56 -20.03 21.00
CA ASP A 265 7.01 -20.28 22.33
C ASP A 265 5.66 -21.02 22.27
N ALA A 266 4.98 -21.17 23.41
CA ALA A 266 3.68 -21.85 23.49
C ALA A 266 2.55 -21.07 22.82
N GLU A 267 2.71 -19.78 22.67
CA GLU A 267 1.80 -18.84 22.01
C GLU A 267 2.06 -18.71 20.50
N GLY A 268 3.14 -19.35 19.99
CA GLY A 268 3.54 -19.33 18.60
C GLY A 268 4.31 -18.04 18.22
N GLU A 269 4.84 -17.29 19.19
CA GLU A 269 5.70 -16.14 18.95
C GLU A 269 7.18 -16.54 18.96
N ILE A 270 8.04 -15.81 18.23
CA ILE A 270 9.49 -16.04 18.34
C ILE A 270 9.99 -15.48 19.67
N LEU A 271 10.53 -16.36 20.49
CA LEU A 271 11.23 -16.04 21.72
C LEU A 271 12.71 -16.41 21.58
N CYS A 272 13.61 -15.48 21.88
CA CYS A 272 15.05 -15.70 21.93
C CYS A 272 15.53 -15.57 23.38
N GLY A 273 16.21 -16.58 23.89
CA GLY A 273 16.57 -16.64 25.31
C GLY A 273 15.35 -16.78 26.21
N GLU A 274 15.32 -16.00 27.29
CA GLU A 274 14.25 -16.06 28.29
C GLU A 274 13.18 -14.97 28.10
N ASP A 275 13.52 -13.83 27.48
CA ASP A 275 12.67 -12.63 27.50
C ASP A 275 12.97 -11.66 26.34
N TYR A 276 13.25 -12.16 25.14
CA TYR A 276 13.52 -11.30 23.97
C TYR A 276 12.62 -11.69 22.82
N PHE A 277 11.66 -10.83 22.48
CA PHE A 277 10.67 -11.02 21.41
C PHE A 277 10.98 -10.10 20.23
N PRO A 278 11.51 -10.58 19.10
CA PRO A 278 11.61 -9.79 17.86
C PRO A 278 10.25 -9.30 17.42
N ARG A 279 10.15 -8.03 16.97
CA ARG A 279 8.91 -7.40 16.49
C ARG A 279 9.01 -6.87 15.06
N ASP A 280 10.13 -7.14 14.41
CA ASP A 280 10.36 -6.80 13.02
C ASP A 280 9.66 -7.76 12.03
N ALA A 281 9.74 -7.45 10.73
CA ALA A 281 9.02 -8.19 9.70
C ALA A 281 9.41 -9.68 9.57
N ARG A 282 10.59 -10.09 10.06
CA ARG A 282 11.02 -11.50 10.02
C ARG A 282 10.08 -12.40 10.80
N ARG A 283 9.50 -11.91 11.91
CA ARG A 283 8.56 -12.70 12.71
C ARG A 283 7.29 -13.13 11.94
N ASN A 284 6.94 -12.41 10.88
CA ASN A 284 5.69 -12.68 10.16
C ASN A 284 5.72 -13.97 9.34
N ILE A 285 6.90 -14.56 9.14
CA ILE A 285 7.03 -15.86 8.46
C ILE A 285 7.37 -16.99 9.44
N ARG A 286 7.20 -16.77 10.75
CA ARG A 286 7.58 -17.69 11.82
C ARG A 286 6.91 -19.06 11.76
N GLU A 287 5.69 -19.14 11.24
CA GLU A 287 4.97 -20.41 11.12
C GLU A 287 5.55 -21.29 10.01
N GLU A 288 6.00 -20.69 8.91
CA GLU A 288 6.62 -21.39 7.78
C GLU A 288 8.15 -21.52 7.93
N ALA A 289 8.78 -20.60 8.64
CA ALA A 289 10.23 -20.53 8.88
C ALA A 289 10.52 -20.18 10.35
N PRO A 290 10.31 -21.14 11.29
CA PRO A 290 10.51 -20.90 12.72
C PRO A 290 11.97 -20.57 13.07
N ASP A 291 12.91 -20.87 12.18
CA ASP A 291 14.34 -20.55 12.27
C ASP A 291 14.75 -19.32 11.44
N VAL A 292 13.80 -18.43 11.14
CA VAL A 292 14.09 -17.24 10.32
C VAL A 292 15.20 -16.37 10.92
N ILE A 293 15.26 -16.23 12.25
CA ILE A 293 16.29 -15.43 12.93
C ILE A 293 17.69 -16.04 12.75
N GLN A 294 17.79 -17.36 12.71
CA GLN A 294 19.06 -18.06 12.47
C GLN A 294 19.54 -17.93 11.02
N ASN A 295 18.64 -17.64 10.06
CA ASN A 295 18.94 -17.62 8.64
C ASN A 295 18.95 -16.21 8.03
N VAL A 296 18.28 -15.24 8.66
CA VAL A 296 18.17 -13.86 8.18
C VAL A 296 18.65 -12.91 9.28
N LYS A 297 19.59 -12.02 8.93
CA LYS A 297 20.08 -10.99 9.85
C LYS A 297 19.67 -9.59 9.40
N ILE A 298 19.60 -8.66 10.33
CA ILE A 298 19.49 -7.24 10.05
C ILE A 298 20.89 -6.71 9.80
N LEU A 299 21.10 -6.06 8.66
CA LEU A 299 22.35 -5.39 8.30
C LEU A 299 22.39 -3.98 8.93
N ALA A 300 21.30 -3.25 8.84
CA ALA A 300 21.18 -1.88 9.32
C ALA A 300 19.70 -1.46 9.40
N VAL A 301 19.45 -0.34 10.09
CA VAL A 301 18.17 0.38 10.10
C VAL A 301 18.35 1.82 9.63
N SER A 302 17.27 2.43 9.14
CA SER A 302 17.25 3.83 8.72
C SER A 302 17.14 4.80 9.90
N ASP A 303 17.10 6.10 9.61
CA ASP A 303 16.52 7.09 10.51
C ASP A 303 15.04 6.77 10.80
N PRO A 304 14.47 7.28 11.92
CA PRO A 304 13.09 7.00 12.30
C PRO A 304 12.08 7.54 11.28
N ILE A 305 11.02 6.76 11.05
CA ILE A 305 9.91 7.06 10.17
C ILE A 305 8.65 7.23 11.02
N PRO A 306 7.80 8.24 10.80
CA PRO A 306 6.51 8.32 11.48
C PRO A 306 5.69 7.04 11.26
N ASN A 307 5.08 6.51 12.34
CA ASN A 307 4.15 5.39 12.22
C ASN A 307 2.95 5.74 11.33
N ASP A 308 2.28 4.70 10.83
CA ASP A 308 1.08 4.83 10.01
C ASP A 308 0.05 5.76 10.66
N GLY A 309 -0.59 6.58 9.85
CA GLY A 309 -1.66 7.45 10.27
C GLY A 309 -3.03 6.86 9.98
N MET A 310 -4.00 7.17 10.83
CA MET A 310 -5.41 7.03 10.51
C MET A 310 -5.81 8.27 9.69
N ALA A 311 -6.12 8.03 8.44
CA ALA A 311 -6.41 9.05 7.45
C ALA A 311 -7.88 8.98 7.01
N PHE A 312 -8.43 10.13 6.61
CA PHE A 312 -9.83 10.27 6.19
C PHE A 312 -9.97 11.41 5.19
N SER A 313 -11.04 11.40 4.40
CA SER A 313 -11.36 12.52 3.52
C SER A 313 -11.99 13.68 4.29
N PRO A 314 -11.79 14.94 3.89
CA PRO A 314 -12.58 16.07 4.40
C PRO A 314 -14.09 15.94 4.19
N ALA A 315 -14.54 15.06 3.30
CA ALA A 315 -15.97 14.76 3.10
C ALA A 315 -16.52 13.74 4.14
N PHE A 316 -15.65 13.12 4.93
CA PHE A 316 -16.09 12.22 6.01
C PHE A 316 -16.87 13.03 7.04
N PRO A 317 -18.08 12.60 7.47
CA PRO A 317 -18.92 13.36 8.40
C PRO A 317 -18.26 13.44 9.78
N ALA A 318 -18.39 14.64 10.43
CA ALA A 318 -17.83 14.93 11.74
C ALA A 318 -18.72 14.40 12.88
#